data_d642d278bcc248723d5e967413df4b19
#
_entry.id   d642d278bcc248723d5e967413df4b19
#
_cell.length_a   1.000
_cell.length_b   1.000
_cell.length_c   1.000
_cell.angle_alpha   90.00
_cell.angle_beta   90.00
_cell.angle_gamma   90.00
#
_symmetry.space_group_name_H-M   'P 1'
#
loop_
_entity.id
_entity.type
_entity.pdbx_description
1 polymer ?
#
loop_
_entity_poly.entity_id
_entity_poly.type
_entity_poly.pdbx_seq_one_letter_code
_entity_poly.pdbx_strand_id
1 'polypeptide(L)'
;MVQSSPVTARPAAVVVLTRDTAAGVVEVFMVRRHIKSEFVPDAFVFPGGSVKPRDIETERVPPCAPVPSGPTALGTGFRVAALRECFEEAGVLLARKDDRALAIPPAAIPRFAAYRDALDHDTLGLADVAEREGLTLATDELLHWAHWITPEAMPKRFDTQFFLAASPPEQEAAHDELETTAGVWITPEDALSGFERGEFPIVFATIHQLRALTGLRGVADARSRFAGVTPVTIMPRVIQRDGASVIVLPDEE
;
A
#
# COMPACT_ATOMS: atom_id res chain seq x y z
N MET A 1 -14.52 7.80 -35.66
CA MET A 1 -13.44 7.47 -34.71
C MET A 1 -13.90 6.26 -33.94
N VAL A 2 -13.20 5.13 -34.07
CA VAL A 2 -13.51 3.90 -33.29
C VAL A 2 -13.08 4.22 -31.85
N GLN A 3 -14.02 4.35 -30.93
CA GLN A 3 -13.71 4.39 -29.51
C GLN A 3 -13.16 3.01 -29.15
N SER A 4 -11.86 2.91 -28.92
CA SER A 4 -11.27 1.71 -28.35
C SER A 4 -11.87 1.51 -26.95
N SER A 5 -12.29 0.30 -26.64
CA SER A 5 -12.78 -0.03 -25.29
C SER A 5 -11.70 0.32 -24.26
N PRO A 6 -12.08 0.84 -23.08
CA PRO A 6 -11.14 1.15 -22.03
C PRO A 6 -10.28 -0.07 -21.65
N VAL A 7 -9.01 0.17 -21.33
CA VAL A 7 -8.13 -0.89 -20.82
C VAL A 7 -8.68 -1.40 -19.49
N THR A 8 -8.72 -2.73 -19.31
CA THR A 8 -9.15 -3.34 -18.04
C THR A 8 -8.19 -2.94 -16.92
N ALA A 9 -8.73 -2.47 -15.81
CA ALA A 9 -7.95 -2.14 -14.62
C ALA A 9 -7.41 -3.43 -13.96
N ARG A 10 -6.12 -3.46 -13.63
CA ARG A 10 -5.48 -4.61 -12.98
C ARG A 10 -5.68 -4.53 -11.47
N PRO A 11 -6.02 -5.64 -10.78
CA PRO A 11 -6.09 -5.66 -9.33
C PRO A 11 -4.75 -5.27 -8.70
N ALA A 12 -4.78 -4.38 -7.72
CA ALA A 12 -3.62 -3.89 -7.00
C ALA A 12 -3.94 -3.65 -5.52
N ALA A 13 -2.94 -3.73 -4.67
CA ALA A 13 -3.07 -3.49 -3.24
C ALA A 13 -1.94 -2.58 -2.75
N VAL A 14 -2.27 -1.69 -1.82
CA VAL A 14 -1.36 -0.70 -1.24
C VAL A 14 -1.49 -0.74 0.28
N VAL A 15 -0.36 -0.67 0.99
CA VAL A 15 -0.34 -0.48 2.45
C VAL A 15 0.08 0.94 2.78
N VAL A 16 -0.78 1.64 3.51
CA VAL A 16 -0.41 2.86 4.22
C VAL A 16 0.13 2.43 5.59
N LEU A 17 1.43 2.21 5.65
CA LEU A 17 2.12 1.84 6.88
C LEU A 17 2.25 3.08 7.76
N THR A 18 1.80 2.98 9.01
CA THR A 18 1.71 4.11 9.93
C THR A 18 2.48 3.85 11.21
N ARG A 19 2.99 4.92 11.83
CA ARG A 19 3.55 4.90 13.18
C ARG A 19 3.22 6.18 13.93
N ASP A 20 3.37 6.16 15.24
CA ASP A 20 3.28 7.34 16.09
C ASP A 20 4.63 8.05 16.18
N THR A 21 4.61 9.38 16.06
CA THR A 21 5.76 10.20 16.44
C THR A 21 5.83 10.39 17.96
N ALA A 22 6.97 10.86 18.46
CA ALA A 22 7.10 11.26 19.86
C ALA A 22 6.13 12.42 20.25
N ALA A 23 5.66 13.19 19.29
CA ALA A 23 4.69 14.27 19.47
C ALA A 23 3.22 13.77 19.44
N GLY A 24 2.98 12.48 19.23
CA GLY A 24 1.64 11.89 19.18
C GLY A 24 0.86 12.25 17.89
N VAL A 25 1.56 12.44 16.78
CA VAL A 25 0.97 12.57 15.45
C VAL A 25 1.32 11.36 14.60
N VAL A 26 0.52 11.08 13.56
CA VAL A 26 0.76 9.97 12.65
C VAL A 26 1.84 10.34 11.63
N GLU A 27 2.80 9.45 11.43
CA GLU A 27 3.63 9.40 10.23
C GLU A 27 3.22 8.22 9.35
N VAL A 28 3.38 8.39 8.04
CA VAL A 28 3.22 7.36 7.03
C VAL A 28 4.55 7.05 6.38
N PHE A 29 4.79 5.78 6.04
CA PHE A 29 5.97 5.41 5.25
C PHE A 29 5.67 5.54 3.77
N MET A 30 6.53 6.26 3.06
CA MET A 30 6.43 6.45 1.61
C MET A 30 7.75 6.10 0.94
N VAL A 31 7.66 5.53 -0.26
CA VAL A 31 8.80 5.18 -1.10
C VAL A 31 8.81 6.03 -2.36
N ARG A 32 9.99 6.44 -2.82
CA ARG A 32 10.16 7.18 -4.07
C ARG A 32 10.42 6.20 -5.20
N ARG A 33 9.55 6.18 -6.19
CA ARG A 33 9.68 5.31 -7.36
C ARG A 33 10.89 5.69 -8.21
N HIS A 34 11.53 4.69 -8.78
CA HIS A 34 12.65 4.94 -9.69
C HIS A 34 12.19 5.76 -10.90
N ILE A 35 13.04 6.69 -11.39
CA ILE A 35 12.73 7.55 -12.54
C ILE A 35 12.41 6.78 -13.83
N LYS A 36 12.86 5.52 -13.92
CA LYS A 36 12.58 4.62 -15.05
C LYS A 36 11.27 3.84 -14.89
N SER A 37 10.54 4.02 -13.79
CA SER A 37 9.26 3.33 -13.60
C SER A 37 8.28 3.71 -14.70
N GLU A 38 7.63 2.71 -15.29
CA GLU A 38 6.65 2.93 -16.37
C GLU A 38 5.38 3.64 -15.92
N PHE A 39 5.08 3.59 -14.63
CA PHE A 39 3.89 4.22 -14.05
C PHE A 39 4.32 5.16 -12.93
N VAL A 40 3.99 6.44 -13.07
CA VAL A 40 4.30 7.51 -12.11
C VAL A 40 5.79 7.54 -11.69
N PRO A 41 6.73 7.79 -12.64
CA PRO A 41 8.14 7.87 -12.31
C PRO A 41 8.43 9.03 -11.36
N ASP A 42 9.45 8.85 -10.51
CA ASP A 42 10.01 9.88 -9.61
C ASP A 42 9.04 10.45 -8.55
N ALA A 43 7.88 9.82 -8.33
CA ALA A 43 6.93 10.25 -7.30
C ALA A 43 7.03 9.40 -6.03
N PHE A 44 6.68 10.01 -4.90
CA PHE A 44 6.46 9.30 -3.66
C PHE A 44 5.07 8.65 -3.65
N VAL A 45 5.07 7.37 -3.28
CA VAL A 45 3.87 6.53 -3.18
C VAL A 45 3.92 5.71 -1.89
N PHE A 46 2.79 5.17 -1.48
CA PHE A 46 2.78 4.13 -0.45
C PHE A 46 3.24 2.79 -1.04
N PRO A 47 3.86 1.89 -0.25
CA PRO A 47 4.22 0.55 -0.70
C PRO A 47 3.02 -0.19 -1.28
N GLY A 48 3.19 -0.77 -2.48
CA GLY A 48 2.10 -1.46 -3.15
C GLY A 48 2.31 -1.78 -4.61
N GLY A 49 1.59 -2.79 -5.08
CA GLY A 49 1.65 -3.24 -6.47
C GLY A 49 0.52 -4.19 -6.85
N SER A 50 0.73 -4.98 -7.89
CA SER A 50 -0.29 -5.83 -8.47
C SER A 50 -0.54 -7.09 -7.66
N VAL A 51 -1.81 -7.52 -7.59
CA VAL A 51 -2.16 -8.83 -7.03
C VAL A 51 -1.65 -9.93 -7.96
N LYS A 52 -0.84 -10.84 -7.43
CA LYS A 52 -0.31 -12.01 -8.14
C LYS A 52 -1.21 -13.24 -7.91
N PRO A 53 -1.23 -14.23 -8.81
CA PRO A 53 -1.99 -15.48 -8.60
C PRO A 53 -1.65 -16.18 -7.27
N ARG A 54 -0.38 -16.19 -6.88
CA ARG A 54 0.07 -16.76 -5.58
C ARG A 54 -0.54 -16.04 -4.36
N ASP A 55 -0.79 -14.74 -4.46
CA ASP A 55 -1.44 -13.98 -3.37
C ASP A 55 -2.88 -14.49 -3.15
N ILE A 56 -3.61 -14.79 -4.24
CA ILE A 56 -4.97 -15.31 -4.20
C ILE A 56 -5.01 -16.71 -3.57
N GLU A 57 -4.06 -17.56 -3.92
CA GLU A 57 -3.95 -18.90 -3.37
C GLU A 57 -3.60 -18.85 -1.88
N THR A 58 -2.64 -18.02 -1.49
CA THR A 58 -2.19 -17.84 -0.12
C THR A 58 -3.28 -17.31 0.79
N GLU A 59 -4.11 -16.35 0.36
CA GLU A 59 -5.14 -15.74 1.21
C GLU A 59 -6.26 -16.74 1.63
N ARG A 60 -6.42 -17.83 0.89
CA ARG A 60 -7.46 -18.84 1.12
C ARG A 60 -7.12 -19.89 2.15
N VAL A 61 -5.87 -20.00 2.55
CA VAL A 61 -5.35 -21.09 3.39
C VAL A 61 -4.45 -20.53 4.50
N PRO A 62 -4.23 -21.30 5.59
CA PRO A 62 -3.13 -20.99 6.47
C PRO A 62 -1.82 -20.87 5.65
N PRO A 63 -0.93 -19.92 5.98
CA PRO A 63 -0.79 -19.27 7.29
C PRO A 63 -1.48 -17.90 7.45
N CYS A 64 -2.52 -17.57 6.71
CA CYS A 64 -3.22 -16.29 6.87
C CYS A 64 -4.09 -16.28 8.11
N ALA A 65 -4.08 -15.18 8.87
CA ALA A 65 -5.04 -14.94 9.93
C ALA A 65 -6.45 -14.78 9.33
N PRO A 66 -7.50 -15.29 10.02
CA PRO A 66 -8.87 -15.15 9.54
C PRO A 66 -9.29 -13.69 9.39
N VAL A 67 -9.86 -13.33 8.26
CA VAL A 67 -10.44 -12.01 8.03
C VAL A 67 -11.98 -12.07 8.14
N PRO A 68 -12.62 -10.99 8.59
CA PRO A 68 -14.08 -10.96 8.66
C PRO A 68 -14.70 -11.27 7.30
N SER A 69 -15.63 -12.21 7.26
CA SER A 69 -16.47 -12.51 6.10
C SER A 69 -17.76 -11.69 6.17
N GLY A 70 -18.27 -11.20 5.05
CA GLY A 70 -19.53 -10.44 5.00
C GLY A 70 -19.89 -10.05 3.56
N PRO A 71 -21.06 -9.43 3.36
CA PRO A 71 -21.53 -9.02 2.03
C PRO A 71 -20.64 -7.98 1.36
N THR A 72 -19.78 -7.31 2.13
CA THR A 72 -18.74 -6.38 1.65
C THR A 72 -17.35 -7.02 1.65
N ALA A 73 -17.27 -8.36 1.70
CA ALA A 73 -16.01 -9.07 1.69
C ALA A 73 -15.21 -8.70 0.43
N LEU A 74 -14.02 -8.18 0.63
CA LEU A 74 -13.06 -7.93 -0.43
C LEU A 74 -12.74 -9.25 -1.15
N GLY A 75 -12.49 -9.17 -2.46
CA GLY A 75 -11.97 -10.31 -3.22
C GLY A 75 -10.67 -10.84 -2.63
N THR A 76 -10.34 -12.10 -2.94
CA THR A 76 -9.12 -12.75 -2.43
C THR A 76 -7.86 -12.20 -3.09
N GLY A 77 -6.74 -12.30 -2.36
CA GLY A 77 -5.41 -11.93 -2.82
C GLY A 77 -4.99 -10.50 -2.49
N PHE A 78 -5.92 -9.57 -2.29
CA PHE A 78 -5.57 -8.17 -2.03
C PHE A 78 -4.80 -7.97 -0.72
N ARG A 79 -5.19 -8.67 0.35
CA ARG A 79 -4.52 -8.55 1.65
C ARG A 79 -3.13 -9.15 1.62
N VAL A 80 -2.97 -10.32 1.00
CA VAL A 80 -1.66 -10.96 0.86
C VAL A 80 -0.75 -10.15 -0.07
N ALA A 81 -1.29 -9.62 -1.18
CA ALA A 81 -0.54 -8.69 -2.03
C ALA A 81 -0.05 -7.48 -1.24
N ALA A 82 -0.93 -6.87 -0.42
CA ALA A 82 -0.56 -5.74 0.43
C ALA A 82 0.58 -6.09 1.41
N LEU A 83 0.53 -7.28 2.06
CA LEU A 83 1.60 -7.75 2.94
C LEU A 83 2.90 -8.01 2.20
N ARG A 84 2.82 -8.63 1.01
CA ARG A 84 3.98 -8.93 0.17
C ARG A 84 4.66 -7.64 -0.29
N GLU A 85 3.90 -6.71 -0.86
CA GLU A 85 4.41 -5.42 -1.34
C GLU A 85 5.01 -4.59 -0.19
N CYS A 86 4.37 -4.62 1.01
CA CYS A 86 4.93 -3.98 2.20
C CYS A 86 6.31 -4.56 2.56
N PHE A 87 6.46 -5.88 2.45
CA PHE A 87 7.74 -6.51 2.73
C PHE A 87 8.75 -6.29 1.58
N GLU A 88 8.34 -6.39 0.32
CA GLU A 88 9.18 -6.12 -0.86
C GLU A 88 9.69 -4.67 -0.88
N GLU A 89 8.82 -3.66 -0.73
CA GLU A 89 9.18 -2.25 -0.89
C GLU A 89 9.62 -1.55 0.41
N ALA A 90 9.07 -1.94 1.57
CA ALA A 90 9.37 -1.31 2.85
C ALA A 90 10.21 -2.17 3.81
N GLY A 91 10.45 -3.44 3.49
CA GLY A 91 11.18 -4.37 4.37
C GLY A 91 10.43 -4.77 5.64
N VAL A 92 9.18 -4.36 5.79
CA VAL A 92 8.33 -4.65 6.96
C VAL A 92 7.41 -5.82 6.66
N LEU A 93 7.60 -6.92 7.37
CA LEU A 93 6.74 -8.10 7.28
C LEU A 93 5.69 -8.09 8.39
N LEU A 94 4.46 -7.78 8.04
CA LEU A 94 3.32 -7.82 8.96
C LEU A 94 2.87 -9.27 9.19
N ALA A 95 3.43 -9.87 10.21
CA ALA A 95 3.18 -11.26 10.59
C ALA A 95 3.27 -11.43 12.10
N ARG A 96 2.83 -12.59 12.59
CA ARG A 96 2.96 -13.01 13.99
C ARG A 96 3.78 -14.28 14.09
N LYS A 97 4.54 -14.37 15.16
CA LYS A 97 5.15 -15.61 15.62
C LYS A 97 4.71 -15.84 17.06
N ASP A 98 4.15 -17.04 17.34
CA ASP A 98 3.61 -17.37 18.66
C ASP A 98 2.62 -16.30 19.18
N ASP A 99 1.70 -15.86 18.32
CA ASP A 99 0.67 -14.83 18.54
C ASP A 99 1.20 -13.42 18.88
N ARG A 100 2.50 -13.18 18.72
CA ARG A 100 3.12 -11.87 18.92
C ARG A 100 3.54 -11.28 17.59
N ALA A 101 3.54 -9.95 17.50
CA ALA A 101 4.09 -9.26 16.35
C ALA A 101 5.52 -9.76 16.06
N LEU A 102 5.81 -9.98 14.80
CA LEU A 102 7.12 -10.50 14.37
C LEU A 102 8.22 -9.49 14.70
N ALA A 103 9.17 -9.94 15.53
CA ALA A 103 10.46 -9.28 15.71
C ALA A 103 11.51 -10.07 14.93
N ILE A 104 12.25 -9.38 14.03
CA ILE A 104 13.33 -10.00 13.25
C ILE A 104 14.64 -9.79 14.02
N PRO A 105 15.20 -10.82 14.66
CA PRO A 105 16.42 -10.66 15.41
C PRO A 105 17.60 -10.36 14.46
N PRO A 106 18.64 -9.62 14.90
CA PRO A 106 19.78 -9.23 14.05
C PRO A 106 20.40 -10.39 13.28
N ALA A 107 20.51 -11.57 13.90
CA ALA A 107 21.07 -12.77 13.26
C ALA A 107 20.19 -13.30 12.09
N ALA A 108 18.89 -12.95 12.04
CA ALA A 108 17.97 -13.37 10.99
C ALA A 108 17.85 -12.34 9.85
N ILE A 109 18.31 -11.11 10.03
CA ILE A 109 18.23 -10.05 9.02
C ILE A 109 18.73 -10.48 7.63
N PRO A 110 19.91 -11.12 7.48
CA PRO A 110 20.39 -11.55 6.16
C PRO A 110 19.46 -12.57 5.49
N ARG A 111 18.82 -13.44 6.27
CA ARG A 111 17.88 -14.44 5.75
C ARG A 111 16.58 -13.78 5.29
N PHE A 112 16.04 -12.82 6.06
CA PHE A 112 14.85 -12.07 5.65
C PHE A 112 15.12 -11.17 4.45
N ALA A 113 16.32 -10.59 4.33
CA ALA A 113 16.74 -9.88 3.13
C ALA A 113 16.76 -10.79 1.89
N ALA A 114 17.26 -12.02 2.02
CA ALA A 114 17.21 -13.01 0.93
C ALA A 114 15.76 -13.42 0.57
N TYR A 115 14.84 -13.49 1.54
CA TYR A 115 13.42 -13.71 1.24
C TYR A 115 12.80 -12.54 0.49
N ARG A 116 13.12 -11.31 0.89
CA ARG A 116 12.67 -10.08 0.23
C ARG A 116 13.08 -10.08 -1.25
N ASP A 117 14.33 -10.33 -1.53
CA ASP A 117 14.89 -10.46 -2.89
C ASP A 117 14.19 -11.58 -3.70
N ALA A 118 13.95 -12.74 -3.09
CA ALA A 118 13.31 -13.86 -3.75
C ALA A 118 11.82 -13.60 -4.08
N LEU A 119 11.12 -12.82 -3.25
CA LEU A 119 9.74 -12.39 -3.49
C LEU A 119 9.67 -11.38 -4.64
N ASP A 120 10.57 -10.40 -4.66
CA ASP A 120 10.70 -9.40 -5.72
C ASP A 120 10.92 -10.05 -7.09
N HIS A 121 11.82 -11.04 -7.15
CA HIS A 121 12.09 -11.83 -8.36
C HIS A 121 11.06 -12.96 -8.64
N ASP A 122 9.95 -13.03 -7.89
CA ASP A 122 8.88 -14.04 -8.03
C ASP A 122 9.37 -15.51 -7.97
N THR A 123 10.50 -15.75 -7.32
CA THR A 123 11.07 -17.09 -7.11
C THR A 123 10.55 -17.76 -5.86
N LEU A 124 9.94 -17.01 -4.94
CA LEU A 124 9.34 -17.46 -3.70
C LEU A 124 7.96 -16.80 -3.51
N GLY A 125 7.03 -17.48 -2.83
CA GLY A 125 5.76 -16.90 -2.40
C GLY A 125 5.81 -16.47 -0.94
N LEU A 126 4.93 -15.53 -0.53
CA LEU A 126 4.86 -15.11 0.87
C LEU A 126 4.41 -16.25 1.80
N ALA A 127 3.58 -17.19 1.31
CA ALA A 127 3.23 -18.41 2.02
C ALA A 127 4.45 -19.26 2.37
N ASP A 128 5.39 -19.39 1.40
CA ASP A 128 6.61 -20.18 1.62
C ASP A 128 7.49 -19.57 2.72
N VAL A 129 7.57 -18.24 2.78
CA VAL A 129 8.29 -17.52 3.85
C VAL A 129 7.62 -17.79 5.19
N ALA A 130 6.29 -17.66 5.25
CA ALA A 130 5.52 -17.87 6.46
C ALA A 130 5.66 -19.32 6.96
N GLU A 131 5.59 -20.31 6.08
CA GLU A 131 5.78 -21.73 6.44
C GLU A 131 7.19 -22.00 6.98
N ARG A 132 8.24 -21.55 6.28
CA ARG A 132 9.64 -21.76 6.70
C ARG A 132 9.98 -21.15 8.05
N GLU A 133 9.38 -20.01 8.37
CA GLU A 133 9.63 -19.29 9.62
C GLU A 133 8.60 -19.59 10.73
N GLY A 134 7.56 -20.38 10.44
CA GLY A 134 6.47 -20.67 11.37
C GLY A 134 5.68 -19.43 11.73
N LEU A 135 5.30 -18.61 10.72
CA LEU A 135 4.60 -17.35 10.89
C LEU A 135 3.11 -17.47 10.56
N THR A 136 2.31 -16.60 11.16
CA THR A 136 0.94 -16.30 10.74
C THR A 136 0.94 -14.92 10.11
N LEU A 137 0.55 -14.79 8.83
CA LEU A 137 0.40 -13.53 8.12
C LEU A 137 -0.72 -12.70 8.73
N ALA A 138 -0.46 -11.47 9.09
CA ALA A 138 -1.39 -10.60 9.84
C ALA A 138 -2.42 -9.92 8.90
N THR A 139 -3.12 -10.71 8.10
CA THR A 139 -4.18 -10.24 7.18
C THR A 139 -5.34 -9.54 7.89
N ASP A 140 -5.59 -9.87 9.15
CA ASP A 140 -6.59 -9.28 10.03
C ASP A 140 -6.18 -7.89 10.58
N GLU A 141 -4.88 -7.55 10.58
CA GLU A 141 -4.40 -6.22 10.97
C GLU A 141 -4.58 -5.17 9.88
N LEU A 142 -4.84 -5.59 8.64
CA LEU A 142 -5.03 -4.70 7.50
C LEU A 142 -6.45 -4.10 7.53
N LEU A 143 -6.55 -2.83 7.89
CA LEU A 143 -7.80 -2.08 7.83
C LEU A 143 -8.04 -1.57 6.42
N HIS A 144 -9.00 -2.18 5.70
CA HIS A 144 -9.41 -1.72 4.38
C HIS A 144 -10.17 -0.40 4.49
N TRP A 145 -9.65 0.69 3.92
CA TRP A 145 -10.20 2.04 4.15
C TRP A 145 -10.47 2.86 2.90
N ALA A 146 -9.89 2.51 1.75
CA ALA A 146 -10.14 3.22 0.51
C ALA A 146 -10.01 2.30 -0.72
N HIS A 147 -10.73 2.64 -1.78
CA HIS A 147 -10.76 1.93 -3.06
C HIS A 147 -10.73 2.92 -4.22
N TRP A 148 -9.70 2.81 -5.06
CA TRP A 148 -9.49 3.72 -6.19
C TRP A 148 -9.28 2.97 -7.49
N ILE A 149 -9.96 3.41 -8.56
CA ILE A 149 -9.76 2.88 -9.91
C ILE A 149 -9.17 3.99 -10.78
N THR A 150 -8.09 3.69 -11.49
CA THR A 150 -7.47 4.64 -12.43
C THR A 150 -8.49 5.07 -13.50
N PRO A 151 -8.54 6.35 -13.90
CA PRO A 151 -9.47 6.85 -14.93
C PRO A 151 -9.47 6.04 -16.22
N GLU A 152 -10.62 5.92 -16.88
CA GLU A 152 -10.77 5.14 -18.12
C GLU A 152 -9.89 5.62 -19.28
N ALA A 153 -9.62 6.93 -19.33
CA ALA A 153 -8.80 7.57 -20.35
C ALA A 153 -7.28 7.22 -20.23
N MET A 154 -6.87 6.58 -19.14
CA MET A 154 -5.45 6.27 -18.92
C MET A 154 -5.04 4.96 -19.62
N PRO A 155 -3.84 4.89 -20.23
CA PRO A 155 -3.37 3.72 -20.96
C PRO A 155 -2.98 2.55 -20.06
N LYS A 156 -2.69 2.81 -18.78
CA LYS A 156 -2.37 1.81 -17.75
C LYS A 156 -3.28 2.05 -16.56
N ARG A 157 -4.03 1.03 -16.15
CA ARG A 157 -5.07 1.18 -15.14
C ARG A 157 -4.94 0.13 -14.05
N PHE A 158 -5.23 0.56 -12.81
CA PHE A 158 -5.24 -0.28 -11.63
C PHE A 158 -6.57 -0.12 -10.88
N ASP A 159 -7.06 -1.22 -10.34
CA ASP A 159 -8.15 -1.33 -9.39
C ASP A 159 -7.48 -1.57 -8.02
N THR A 160 -7.29 -0.49 -7.25
CA THR A 160 -6.40 -0.46 -6.11
C THR A 160 -7.16 -0.42 -4.79
N GLN A 161 -6.93 -1.42 -3.96
CA GLN A 161 -7.43 -1.49 -2.59
C GLN A 161 -6.36 -0.96 -1.63
N PHE A 162 -6.73 0.00 -0.78
CA PHE A 162 -5.82 0.62 0.19
C PHE A 162 -6.09 0.09 1.58
N PHE A 163 -5.03 -0.34 2.24
CA PHE A 163 -5.05 -0.83 3.60
C PHE A 163 -4.23 0.06 4.51
N LEU A 164 -4.76 0.35 5.71
CA LEU A 164 -4.02 1.01 6.78
C LEU A 164 -3.48 -0.06 7.73
N ALA A 165 -2.22 0.04 8.10
CA ALA A 165 -1.59 -0.86 9.06
C ALA A 165 -0.60 -0.11 9.98
N ALA A 166 -0.51 -0.55 11.23
CA ALA A 166 0.52 -0.09 12.15
C ALA A 166 1.87 -0.76 11.83
N SER A 167 2.94 0.00 11.83
CA SER A 167 4.30 -0.55 11.78
C SER A 167 4.64 -1.26 13.08
N PRO A 168 5.12 -2.51 13.06
CA PRO A 168 5.65 -3.15 14.25
C PRO A 168 6.85 -2.37 14.79
N PRO A 169 6.90 -2.08 16.10
CA PRO A 169 7.97 -1.25 16.66
C PRO A 169 9.36 -1.91 16.61
N GLU A 170 9.41 -3.23 16.46
CA GLU A 170 10.65 -4.02 16.37
C GLU A 170 11.18 -4.17 14.93
N GLN A 171 10.52 -3.57 13.94
CA GLN A 171 10.96 -3.59 12.55
C GLN A 171 11.18 -2.15 12.06
N GLU A 172 12.31 -1.91 11.41
CA GLU A 172 12.62 -0.63 10.79
C GLU A 172 12.28 -0.69 9.30
N ALA A 173 11.45 0.26 8.84
CA ALA A 173 11.11 0.35 7.44
C ALA A 173 12.26 0.95 6.63
N ALA A 174 12.63 0.26 5.54
CA ALA A 174 13.67 0.66 4.61
C ALA A 174 13.29 0.29 3.18
N HIS A 175 13.53 1.19 2.23
CA HIS A 175 13.27 0.94 0.79
C HIS A 175 14.17 -0.18 0.24
N ASP A 176 13.82 -0.70 -0.95
CA ASP A 176 14.43 -1.89 -1.54
C ASP A 176 15.70 -1.63 -2.37
N GLU A 177 15.93 -0.40 -2.81
CA GLU A 177 17.02 0.01 -3.73
C GLU A 177 16.89 -0.56 -5.17
N LEU A 178 15.88 -1.37 -5.48
CA LEU A 178 15.63 -1.95 -6.81
C LEU A 178 14.55 -1.17 -7.57
N GLU A 179 13.32 -1.16 -7.05
CA GLU A 179 12.19 -0.44 -7.63
C GLU A 179 12.05 0.97 -7.07
N THR A 180 12.64 1.24 -5.90
CA THR A 180 12.55 2.51 -5.18
C THR A 180 13.94 3.11 -4.89
N THR A 181 14.01 4.44 -4.81
CA THR A 181 15.29 5.18 -4.64
C THR A 181 15.41 5.86 -3.29
N ALA A 182 14.34 5.93 -2.53
CA ALA A 182 14.29 6.49 -1.18
C ALA A 182 13.08 5.95 -0.41
N GLY A 183 13.21 5.87 0.90
CA GLY A 183 12.11 5.61 1.82
C GLY A 183 12.09 6.69 2.91
N VAL A 184 10.92 7.17 3.26
CA VAL A 184 10.78 8.24 4.26
C VAL A 184 9.55 8.03 5.13
N TRP A 185 9.72 8.24 6.44
CA TRP A 185 8.63 8.50 7.35
C TRP A 185 8.30 9.98 7.33
N ILE A 186 7.06 10.34 7.07
CA ILE A 186 6.63 11.73 6.92
C ILE A 186 5.20 11.90 7.44
N THR A 187 4.91 13.05 8.06
CA THR A 187 3.52 13.36 8.40
C THR A 187 2.70 13.67 7.15
N PRO A 188 1.39 13.38 7.11
CA PRO A 188 0.53 13.77 6.00
C PRO A 188 0.62 15.25 5.67
N GLU A 189 0.69 16.11 6.69
CA GLU A 189 0.80 17.56 6.56
C GLU A 189 2.10 18.00 5.89
N ASP A 190 3.24 17.42 6.29
CA ASP A 190 4.54 17.75 5.71
C ASP A 190 4.65 17.28 4.26
N ALA A 191 4.11 16.09 3.95
CA ALA A 191 4.06 15.56 2.59
C ALA A 191 3.23 16.47 1.66
N LEU A 192 2.05 16.91 2.10
CA LEU A 192 1.19 17.83 1.34
C LEU A 192 1.84 19.21 1.18
N SER A 193 2.43 19.75 2.24
CA SER A 193 3.15 21.03 2.18
C SER A 193 4.36 20.96 1.25
N GLY A 194 5.11 19.85 1.30
CA GLY A 194 6.22 19.60 0.37
C GLY A 194 5.76 19.51 -1.09
N PHE A 195 4.60 18.89 -1.33
CA PHE A 195 3.99 18.84 -2.65
C PHE A 195 3.63 20.26 -3.17
N GLU A 196 3.00 21.09 -2.34
CA GLU A 196 2.64 22.46 -2.72
C GLU A 196 3.87 23.32 -3.06
N ARG A 197 5.02 23.05 -2.42
CA ARG A 197 6.30 23.71 -2.75
C ARG A 197 7.04 23.09 -3.94
N GLY A 198 6.54 21.98 -4.50
CA GLY A 198 7.20 21.25 -5.58
C GLY A 198 8.42 20.42 -5.15
N GLU A 199 8.61 20.19 -3.86
CA GLU A 199 9.75 19.47 -3.28
C GLU A 199 9.46 17.97 -3.07
N PHE A 200 8.18 17.60 -2.94
CA PHE A 200 7.73 16.25 -2.65
C PHE A 200 6.69 15.80 -3.69
N PRO A 201 7.12 15.26 -4.84
CA PRO A 201 6.21 14.88 -5.91
C PRO A 201 5.34 13.69 -5.49
N ILE A 202 4.02 13.87 -5.49
CA ILE A 202 3.02 12.84 -5.19
C ILE A 202 1.89 12.88 -6.22
N VAL A 203 1.17 11.76 -6.35
CA VAL A 203 0.12 11.62 -7.37
C VAL A 203 -1.27 11.89 -6.80
N PHE A 204 -2.23 12.12 -7.71
CA PHE A 204 -3.59 12.52 -7.39
C PHE A 204 -4.24 11.66 -6.30
N ALA A 205 -4.26 10.34 -6.44
CA ALA A 205 -4.84 9.45 -5.43
C ALA A 205 -4.11 9.57 -4.08
N THR A 206 -2.76 9.61 -4.08
CA THR A 206 -1.95 9.74 -2.87
C THR A 206 -2.23 11.06 -2.12
N ILE A 207 -2.42 12.17 -2.86
CA ILE A 207 -2.80 13.47 -2.27
C ILE A 207 -4.11 13.33 -1.49
N HIS A 208 -5.13 12.69 -2.07
CA HIS A 208 -6.42 12.50 -1.40
C HIS A 208 -6.33 11.57 -0.19
N GLN A 209 -5.50 10.54 -0.27
CA GLN A 209 -5.23 9.66 0.86
C GLN A 209 -4.56 10.42 2.00
N LEU A 210 -3.51 11.20 1.72
CA LEU A 210 -2.82 12.01 2.73
C LEU A 210 -3.76 13.04 3.37
N ARG A 211 -4.60 13.73 2.56
CA ARG A 211 -5.62 14.66 3.08
C ARG A 211 -6.59 14.00 4.07
N ALA A 212 -6.99 12.75 3.82
CA ALA A 212 -7.86 12.01 4.72
C ALA A 212 -7.18 11.63 6.05
N LEU A 213 -5.85 11.60 6.07
CA LEU A 213 -5.04 11.28 7.26
C LEU A 213 -4.59 12.52 8.03
N THR A 214 -4.84 13.74 7.53
CA THR A 214 -4.48 14.96 8.27
C THR A 214 -5.26 15.11 9.57
N GLY A 215 -4.62 15.68 10.59
CA GLY A 215 -5.20 15.97 11.89
C GLY A 215 -5.43 14.76 12.79
N LEU A 216 -4.93 13.58 12.43
CA LEU A 216 -5.02 12.38 13.25
C LEU A 216 -4.03 12.41 14.41
N ARG A 217 -4.52 12.01 15.60
CA ARG A 217 -3.76 11.95 16.83
C ARG A 217 -3.26 10.55 17.12
N GLY A 218 -2.34 10.07 16.26
CA GLY A 218 -1.75 8.77 16.40
C GLY A 218 -2.46 7.65 15.63
N VAL A 219 -1.81 6.49 15.58
CA VAL A 219 -2.27 5.29 14.86
C VAL A 219 -3.61 4.78 15.40
N ALA A 220 -3.83 4.86 16.71
CA ALA A 220 -5.08 4.42 17.33
C ALA A 220 -6.28 5.26 16.87
N ASP A 221 -6.10 6.58 16.71
CA ASP A 221 -7.12 7.49 16.20
C ASP A 221 -7.42 7.18 14.72
N ALA A 222 -6.38 6.96 13.90
CA ALA A 222 -6.52 6.54 12.51
C ALA A 222 -7.34 5.24 12.40
N ARG A 223 -6.98 4.22 13.18
CA ARG A 223 -7.72 2.95 13.20
C ARG A 223 -9.17 3.13 13.64
N SER A 224 -9.43 3.92 14.67
CA SER A 224 -10.78 4.20 15.17
C SER A 224 -11.63 4.93 14.13
N ARG A 225 -11.06 5.92 13.44
CA ARG A 225 -11.76 6.73 12.43
C ARG A 225 -12.22 5.91 11.23
N PHE A 226 -11.44 4.93 10.82
CA PHE A 226 -11.72 4.12 9.62
C PHE A 226 -12.24 2.71 9.94
N ALA A 227 -12.31 2.31 11.21
CA ALA A 227 -12.87 1.02 11.60
C ALA A 227 -14.35 0.88 11.20
N GLY A 228 -14.68 -0.23 10.54
CA GLY A 228 -16.05 -0.50 10.10
C GLY A 228 -16.56 0.34 8.92
N VAL A 229 -15.72 1.21 8.36
CA VAL A 229 -16.05 1.95 7.14
C VAL A 229 -15.94 1.00 5.94
N THR A 230 -16.99 0.94 5.13
CA THR A 230 -16.92 0.28 3.82
C THR A 230 -16.42 1.31 2.80
N PRO A 231 -15.26 1.10 2.17
CA PRO A 231 -14.74 2.04 1.19
C PRO A 231 -15.70 2.22 0.00
N VAL A 232 -15.96 3.46 -0.35
CA VAL A 232 -16.63 3.80 -1.60
C VAL A 232 -15.61 3.79 -2.71
N THR A 233 -15.95 3.18 -3.85
CA THR A 233 -15.08 3.18 -5.03
C THR A 233 -14.99 4.59 -5.63
N ILE A 234 -13.77 5.10 -5.76
CA ILE A 234 -13.49 6.38 -6.40
C ILE A 234 -12.80 6.11 -7.73
N MET A 235 -13.42 6.52 -8.83
CA MET A 235 -12.82 6.50 -10.16
C MET A 235 -12.81 7.94 -10.70
N PRO A 236 -11.68 8.65 -10.59
CA PRO A 236 -11.53 10.00 -11.09
C PRO A 236 -11.75 10.08 -12.60
N ARG A 237 -12.03 11.27 -13.10
CA ARG A 237 -12.20 11.56 -14.54
C ARG A 237 -11.05 12.41 -15.04
N VAL A 238 -10.71 12.24 -16.31
CA VAL A 238 -9.83 13.19 -17.02
C VAL A 238 -10.71 14.15 -17.78
N ILE A 239 -10.59 15.42 -17.48
CA ILE A 239 -11.30 16.52 -18.18
C ILE A 239 -10.31 17.43 -18.87
N GLN A 240 -10.81 18.23 -19.85
CA GLN A 240 -10.03 19.32 -20.46
C GLN A 240 -10.38 20.60 -19.73
N ARG A 241 -9.38 21.28 -19.18
CA ARG A 241 -9.53 22.60 -18.54
C ARG A 241 -8.40 23.51 -19.04
N ASP A 242 -8.75 24.63 -19.64
CA ASP A 242 -7.80 25.61 -20.22
C ASP A 242 -6.78 25.00 -21.20
N GLY A 243 -7.21 23.99 -21.98
CA GLY A 243 -6.37 23.28 -22.95
C GLY A 243 -5.43 22.22 -22.38
N ALA A 244 -5.48 21.98 -21.07
CA ALA A 244 -4.72 20.93 -20.38
C ALA A 244 -5.65 19.78 -19.92
N SER A 245 -5.13 18.54 -19.92
CA SER A 245 -5.81 17.39 -19.32
C SER A 245 -5.59 17.42 -17.81
N VAL A 246 -6.67 17.46 -17.04
CA VAL A 246 -6.66 17.47 -15.57
C VAL A 246 -7.44 16.27 -15.03
N ILE A 247 -6.95 15.68 -13.95
CA ILE A 247 -7.66 14.63 -13.22
C ILE A 247 -8.49 15.30 -12.13
N VAL A 248 -9.79 14.95 -12.06
CA VAL A 248 -10.74 15.48 -11.08
C VAL A 248 -11.51 14.33 -10.41
N LEU A 249 -12.05 14.58 -9.22
CA LEU A 249 -12.95 13.63 -8.58
C LEU A 249 -14.25 13.45 -9.38
N PRO A 250 -15.00 12.33 -9.19
CA PRO A 250 -16.21 12.07 -9.95
C PRO A 250 -17.27 13.19 -9.87
N ASP A 251 -17.33 13.88 -8.74
CA ASP A 251 -18.33 14.91 -8.44
C ASP A 251 -17.83 16.35 -8.71
N GLU A 252 -16.58 16.51 -9.17
CA GLU A 252 -15.99 17.81 -9.54
C GLU A 252 -16.23 18.11 -11.03
N GLU A 253 -16.56 19.38 -11.36
CA GLU A 253 -16.73 19.91 -12.74
C GLU A 253 -15.44 20.55 -13.29
#